data_de60f744a1a0eee942c96721b6310eaf
#
_entry.id   de60f744a1a0eee942c96721b6310eaf
#
_cell.length_a   1.000
_cell.length_b   1.000
_cell.length_c   1.000
_cell.angle_alpha   90.00
_cell.angle_beta   90.00
_cell.angle_gamma   90.00
#
_symmetry.space_group_name_H-M   'P 1'
#
loop_
_entity.id
_entity.type
_entity.pdbx_description
1 polymer ?
#
loop_
_entity_poly.entity_id
_entity_poly.type
_entity_poly.pdbx_seq_one_letter_code
_entity_poly.pdbx_strand_id
1 'polypeptide(L)'
;MNRQIRAVSLLAGLMFLALMVNLTGSAMFRQASLNNDPHNVRVRDAEFSQNRGNILVGSRPIATTTSSNGKFAYQRVYLSGPKYAPITGYYSYYYGRSMLEQTQNAQLTGTSDAQWLSRITGTLSGHKPEGGSITTTINAKAQDAAWDGLKGKKGAVVALDYTTGAVLAMASSPSYDPNELASHHLNDTTRAWKNLVADPSSPLSNRATREIYPPGSTFKLVTAAAALQNGYHPNSMVDSPENWILPGTRTPLTNETNCGGSRITLAHALDISCNTAFGKVGVSLGQDKIRDQAERFGFGKVVNSDVSSVASRFPQNLTDAQLAQSSIGQFDVA
;
A
#
# COMPACT_ATOMS: atom_id res chain seq x y z
N MET A 1 45.95 53.07 13.27
CA MET A 1 45.26 51.85 13.70
C MET A 1 46.26 50.74 13.87
N ASN A 2 46.41 50.19 15.05
CA ASN A 2 47.48 49.26 15.44
C ASN A 2 47.41 47.95 14.60
N ARG A 3 48.56 47.46 14.11
CA ARG A 3 48.66 46.22 13.29
C ARG A 3 47.98 45.02 13.98
N GLN A 4 48.05 44.98 15.29
CA GLN A 4 47.43 43.94 16.14
C GLN A 4 45.89 44.01 16.10
N ILE A 5 45.28 45.19 16.11
CA ILE A 5 43.83 45.38 16.03
C ILE A 5 43.32 44.91 14.65
N ARG A 6 44.03 45.22 13.57
CA ARG A 6 43.70 44.75 12.22
C ARG A 6 43.76 43.20 12.10
N ALA A 7 44.77 42.57 12.71
CA ALA A 7 44.89 41.12 12.69
C ALA A 7 43.75 40.43 13.45
N VAL A 8 43.41 40.95 14.61
CA VAL A 8 42.29 40.43 15.42
C VAL A 8 40.95 40.65 14.72
N SER A 9 40.71 41.81 14.09
CA SER A 9 39.51 42.07 13.30
C SER A 9 39.37 41.15 12.08
N LEU A 10 40.49 40.87 11.40
CA LEU A 10 40.52 39.95 10.27
C LEU A 10 40.25 38.51 10.71
N LEU A 11 40.83 38.07 11.83
CA LEU A 11 40.59 36.73 12.38
C LEU A 11 39.10 36.58 12.81
N ALA A 12 38.54 37.56 13.50
CA ALA A 12 37.13 37.57 13.89
C ALA A 12 36.20 37.54 12.66
N GLY A 13 36.54 38.32 11.62
CA GLY A 13 35.80 38.29 10.33
C GLY A 13 35.82 36.96 9.64
N LEU A 14 37.00 36.31 9.61
CA LEU A 14 37.17 34.95 9.04
C LEU A 14 36.37 33.88 9.83
N MET A 15 36.41 33.97 11.16
CA MET A 15 35.62 33.07 12.01
C MET A 15 34.12 33.26 11.77
N PHE A 16 33.66 34.50 11.65
CA PHE A 16 32.27 34.80 11.35
C PHE A 16 31.83 34.31 9.97
N LEU A 17 32.69 34.50 8.96
CA LEU A 17 32.45 33.97 7.62
C LEU A 17 32.39 32.45 7.61
N ALA A 18 33.30 31.77 8.30
CA ALA A 18 33.30 30.31 8.43
C ALA A 18 32.01 29.78 9.10
N LEU A 19 31.56 30.48 10.13
CA LEU A 19 30.28 30.16 10.78
C LEU A 19 29.07 30.36 9.83
N MET A 20 29.04 31.45 9.08
CA MET A 20 27.97 31.72 8.10
C MET A 20 27.97 30.67 6.98
N VAL A 21 29.15 30.33 6.45
CA VAL A 21 29.27 29.26 5.41
C VAL A 21 28.80 27.91 5.95
N ASN A 22 29.21 27.57 7.18
CA ASN A 22 28.76 26.32 7.82
C ASN A 22 27.24 26.31 8.06
N LEU A 23 26.67 27.43 8.56
CA LEU A 23 25.21 27.56 8.81
C LEU A 23 24.43 27.45 7.48
N THR A 24 24.86 28.18 6.45
CA THR A 24 24.24 28.16 5.13
C THR A 24 24.37 26.77 4.48
N GLY A 25 25.57 26.17 4.55
CA GLY A 25 25.80 24.80 4.05
C GLY A 25 24.95 23.76 4.77
N SER A 26 24.82 23.87 6.08
CA SER A 26 23.94 22.97 6.86
C SER A 26 22.48 23.17 6.53
N ALA A 27 22.02 24.42 6.36
CA ALA A 27 20.64 24.73 6.00
C ALA A 27 20.28 24.31 4.57
N MET A 28 21.21 24.41 3.60
CA MET A 28 20.93 24.09 2.20
C MET A 28 21.16 22.60 1.85
N PHE A 29 22.20 21.97 2.39
CA PHE A 29 22.61 20.63 1.96
C PHE A 29 22.34 19.53 2.99
N ARG A 30 22.23 19.87 4.29
CA ARG A 30 22.00 18.89 5.37
C ARG A 30 20.61 18.92 5.95
N GLN A 31 19.76 19.90 5.59
CA GLN A 31 18.43 20.06 6.16
C GLN A 31 17.57 18.81 5.98
N ALA A 32 17.53 18.24 4.78
CA ALA A 32 16.75 17.03 4.51
C ALA A 32 17.25 15.84 5.33
N SER A 33 18.58 15.65 5.41
CA SER A 33 19.18 14.57 6.20
C SER A 33 18.93 14.74 7.70
N LEU A 34 19.07 15.96 8.23
CA LEU A 34 18.83 16.26 9.64
C LEU A 34 17.33 16.15 10.02
N ASN A 35 16.43 16.55 9.12
CA ASN A 35 15.00 16.47 9.36
C ASN A 35 14.49 15.01 9.30
N ASN A 36 15.15 14.17 8.51
CA ASN A 36 14.81 12.75 8.38
C ASN A 36 15.54 11.85 9.39
N ASP A 37 16.41 12.41 10.23
CA ASP A 37 17.10 11.65 11.26
C ASP A 37 16.07 11.16 12.33
N PRO A 38 15.90 9.85 12.52
CA PRO A 38 14.97 9.30 13.51
C PRO A 38 15.32 9.68 14.95
N HIS A 39 16.57 10.12 15.22
CA HIS A 39 17.01 10.59 16.53
C HIS A 39 16.74 12.09 16.75
N ASN A 40 16.28 12.82 15.73
CA ASN A 40 15.97 14.25 15.85
C ASN A 40 14.62 14.47 16.57
N VAL A 41 14.68 14.43 17.89
CA VAL A 41 13.50 14.63 18.77
C VAL A 41 12.82 15.97 18.51
N ARG A 42 13.57 17.03 18.18
CA ARG A 42 13.00 18.39 17.97
C ARG A 42 12.09 18.44 16.74
N VAL A 43 12.48 17.81 15.65
CA VAL A 43 11.66 17.73 14.43
C VAL A 43 10.41 16.90 14.71
N ARG A 44 10.57 15.77 15.38
CA ARG A 44 9.46 14.89 15.76
C ARG A 44 8.47 15.58 16.72
N ASP A 45 8.96 16.30 17.73
CA ASP A 45 8.11 17.06 18.65
C ASP A 45 7.36 18.18 17.92
N ALA A 46 8.04 18.89 17.02
CA ALA A 46 7.42 19.94 16.20
C ALA A 46 6.35 19.37 15.27
N GLU A 47 6.63 18.26 14.59
CA GLU A 47 5.68 17.61 13.71
C GLU A 47 4.47 17.06 14.47
N PHE A 48 4.70 16.42 15.61
CA PHE A 48 3.62 15.85 16.43
C PHE A 48 2.74 16.94 17.10
N SER A 49 3.26 18.16 17.15
CA SER A 49 2.54 19.34 17.66
C SER A 49 1.87 20.17 16.56
N GLN A 50 1.83 19.68 15.30
CA GLN A 50 1.16 20.38 14.19
C GLN A 50 -0.33 20.08 14.11
N ASN A 51 -1.12 21.08 13.65
CA ASN A 51 -2.50 20.88 13.24
C ASN A 51 -2.52 20.14 11.89
N ARG A 52 -2.62 18.84 11.97
CA ARG A 52 -2.57 17.94 10.82
C ARG A 52 -3.91 17.89 10.09
N GLY A 53 -3.93 18.00 8.77
CA GLY A 53 -5.14 18.02 7.95
C GLY A 53 -6.01 16.77 8.10
N ASN A 54 -7.28 16.88 7.73
CA ASN A 54 -8.24 15.79 7.84
C ASN A 54 -8.09 14.77 6.70
N ILE A 55 -8.42 13.51 6.98
CA ILE A 55 -8.67 12.47 5.97
C ILE A 55 -10.18 12.28 5.91
N LEU A 56 -10.76 12.43 4.71
CA LEU A 56 -12.21 12.51 4.51
C LEU A 56 -12.73 11.35 3.65
N VAL A 57 -13.95 10.92 3.98
CA VAL A 57 -14.82 10.11 3.11
C VAL A 57 -16.00 10.99 2.71
N GLY A 58 -16.02 11.45 1.47
CA GLY A 58 -16.90 12.54 1.06
C GLY A 58 -16.60 13.81 1.88
N SER A 59 -17.58 14.33 2.60
CA SER A 59 -17.40 15.48 3.53
C SER A 59 -17.12 15.06 4.97
N ARG A 60 -17.17 13.78 5.31
CA ARG A 60 -17.05 13.27 6.68
C ARG A 60 -15.60 12.94 7.03
N PRO A 61 -15.03 13.51 8.09
CA PRO A 61 -13.70 13.13 8.54
C PRO A 61 -13.69 11.71 9.11
N ILE A 62 -12.68 10.94 8.72
CA ILE A 62 -12.34 9.62 9.30
C ILE A 62 -11.07 9.69 10.13
N ALA A 63 -10.21 10.68 9.86
CA ALA A 63 -9.13 11.10 10.75
C ALA A 63 -9.11 12.62 10.83
N THR A 64 -9.01 13.17 12.05
CA THR A 64 -9.01 14.60 12.33
C THR A 64 -7.97 14.94 13.39
N THR A 65 -7.80 16.22 13.67
CA THR A 65 -6.89 16.71 14.71
C THR A 65 -7.67 17.60 15.66
N THR A 66 -7.50 17.38 16.95
CA THR A 66 -8.13 18.20 18.01
C THR A 66 -7.06 18.87 18.86
N SER A 67 -7.38 20.06 19.42
CA SER A 67 -6.50 20.72 20.36
C SER A 67 -6.27 19.86 21.61
N SER A 68 -5.07 19.91 22.15
CA SER A 68 -4.68 19.17 23.35
C SER A 68 -3.96 20.12 24.33
N ASN A 69 -4.22 19.93 25.60
CA ASN A 69 -3.56 20.68 26.70
C ASN A 69 -2.30 19.94 27.22
N GLY A 70 -1.84 18.89 26.56
CA GLY A 70 -0.68 18.10 26.95
C GLY A 70 0.65 18.65 26.44
N LYS A 71 1.68 17.79 26.44
CA LYS A 71 3.03 18.09 25.89
C LYS A 71 2.97 18.57 24.44
N PHE A 72 2.06 18.02 23.65
CA PHE A 72 1.86 18.35 22.24
C PHE A 72 0.56 19.14 22.07
N ALA A 73 0.57 20.18 21.25
CA ALA A 73 -0.56 21.10 21.09
C ALA A 73 -1.80 20.46 20.46
N TYR A 74 -1.61 19.39 19.69
CA TYR A 74 -2.68 18.75 18.92
C TYR A 74 -2.62 17.23 19.05
N GLN A 75 -3.81 16.61 19.13
CA GLN A 75 -4.02 15.17 19.19
C GLN A 75 -4.65 14.68 17.89
N ARG A 76 -4.02 13.69 17.23
CA ARG A 76 -4.62 12.98 16.10
C ARG A 76 -5.71 12.03 16.57
N VAL A 77 -6.89 12.09 15.97
CA VAL A 77 -8.07 11.29 16.34
C VAL A 77 -8.62 10.58 15.12
N TYR A 78 -8.88 9.28 15.25
CA TYR A 78 -9.45 8.42 14.21
C TYR A 78 -10.90 8.05 14.56
N LEU A 79 -11.84 8.49 13.72
CA LEU A 79 -13.26 8.19 13.86
C LEU A 79 -13.56 6.81 13.25
N SER A 80 -14.14 5.91 14.06
CA SER A 80 -14.31 4.50 13.69
C SER A 80 -12.96 3.84 13.31
N GLY A 81 -11.93 4.05 14.13
CA GLY A 81 -10.54 3.70 13.88
C GLY A 81 -10.34 2.32 13.26
N PRO A 82 -10.81 1.22 13.87
CA PRO A 82 -10.59 -0.13 13.33
C PRO A 82 -11.13 -0.34 11.92
N LYS A 83 -12.26 0.28 11.56
CA LYS A 83 -12.87 0.16 10.22
C LYS A 83 -12.03 0.83 9.13
N TYR A 84 -11.39 1.96 9.47
CA TYR A 84 -10.63 2.76 8.51
C TYR A 84 -9.11 2.63 8.65
N ALA A 85 -8.60 1.89 9.64
CA ALA A 85 -7.17 1.66 9.82
C ALA A 85 -6.46 1.13 8.56
N PRO A 86 -7.04 0.24 7.73
CA PRO A 86 -6.44 -0.20 6.49
C PRO A 86 -6.22 0.92 5.45
N ILE A 87 -6.95 2.04 5.59
CA ILE A 87 -6.91 3.20 4.70
C ILE A 87 -6.06 4.30 5.33
N THR A 88 -6.42 4.75 6.53
CA THR A 88 -5.72 5.86 7.19
C THR A 88 -4.33 5.48 7.65
N GLY A 89 -4.15 4.23 8.11
CA GLY A 89 -3.01 3.86 8.91
C GLY A 89 -3.06 4.49 10.30
N TYR A 90 -1.89 4.63 10.91
CA TYR A 90 -1.69 5.30 12.18
C TYR A 90 -0.66 6.42 12.05
N TYR A 91 -0.69 7.36 13.01
CA TYR A 91 0.32 8.38 13.22
C TYR A 91 0.78 8.32 14.68
N SER A 92 2.01 7.86 14.91
CA SER A 92 2.54 7.55 16.23
C SER A 92 3.86 8.28 16.48
N TYR A 93 4.04 8.77 17.70
CA TYR A 93 5.26 9.46 18.10
C TYR A 93 6.51 8.58 18.02
N TYR A 94 6.43 7.32 18.44
CA TYR A 94 7.56 6.39 18.43
C TYR A 94 7.60 5.48 17.21
N TYR A 95 6.44 5.14 16.65
CA TYR A 95 6.33 4.11 15.62
C TYR A 95 6.08 4.68 14.22
N GLY A 96 6.17 6.02 14.10
CA GLY A 96 6.05 6.70 12.81
C GLY A 96 4.63 6.67 12.24
N ARG A 97 4.53 6.36 10.96
CA ARG A 97 3.30 6.48 10.17
C ARG A 97 3.13 5.29 9.26
N SER A 98 1.87 5.02 8.89
CA SER A 98 1.56 4.00 7.88
C SER A 98 0.45 4.48 6.94
N MET A 99 0.22 3.76 5.85
CA MET A 99 -0.84 4.00 4.85
C MET A 99 -0.94 5.48 4.43
N LEU A 100 -2.15 6.08 4.37
CA LEU A 100 -2.33 7.48 3.95
C LEU A 100 -1.63 8.48 4.86
N GLU A 101 -1.53 8.20 6.16
CA GLU A 101 -0.73 9.05 7.06
C GLU A 101 0.74 9.14 6.64
N GLN A 102 1.28 8.10 6.01
CA GLN A 102 2.64 8.06 5.50
C GLN A 102 2.73 8.65 4.08
N THR A 103 1.93 8.15 3.15
CA THR A 103 2.05 8.51 1.74
C THR A 103 1.61 9.94 1.45
N GLN A 104 0.63 10.44 2.21
CA GLN A 104 0.11 11.80 2.10
C GLN A 104 0.63 12.75 3.19
N ASN A 105 1.75 12.39 3.82
CA ASN A 105 2.30 13.15 4.93
C ASN A 105 2.55 14.62 4.57
N ALA A 106 3.15 14.89 3.41
CA ALA A 106 3.46 16.25 2.98
C ALA A 106 2.19 17.12 2.86
N GLN A 107 1.11 16.55 2.31
CA GLN A 107 -0.18 17.25 2.22
C GLN A 107 -0.79 17.48 3.61
N LEU A 108 -0.81 16.42 4.43
CA LEU A 108 -1.40 16.47 5.78
C LEU A 108 -0.65 17.38 6.76
N THR A 109 0.63 17.65 6.53
CA THR A 109 1.43 18.60 7.34
C THR A 109 1.53 20.00 6.75
N GLY A 110 0.96 20.24 5.57
CA GLY A 110 1.07 21.53 4.89
C GLY A 110 2.44 21.80 4.25
N THR A 111 3.25 20.74 4.05
CA THR A 111 4.61 20.86 3.49
C THR A 111 4.69 20.49 2.01
N SER A 112 3.57 20.14 1.37
CA SER A 112 3.53 19.82 -0.06
C SER A 112 3.85 21.04 -0.94
N ASP A 113 4.34 20.77 -2.15
CA ASP A 113 4.66 21.83 -3.12
C ASP A 113 3.42 22.65 -3.51
N ALA A 114 2.23 22.05 -3.52
CA ALA A 114 0.99 22.77 -3.75
C ALA A 114 0.65 23.82 -2.68
N GLN A 115 1.23 23.70 -1.48
CA GLN A 115 0.98 24.57 -0.32
C GLN A 115 2.12 25.59 -0.08
N TRP A 116 3.12 25.69 -0.98
CA TRP A 116 4.28 26.54 -0.79
C TRP A 116 3.91 28.03 -0.59
N LEU A 117 2.90 28.52 -1.34
CA LEU A 117 2.46 29.92 -1.26
C LEU A 117 1.81 30.24 0.11
N SER A 118 0.94 29.35 0.59
CA SER A 118 0.33 29.50 1.91
C SER A 118 1.35 29.41 3.06
N ARG A 119 2.44 28.67 2.89
CA ARG A 119 3.55 28.64 3.83
C ARG A 119 4.29 29.97 3.91
N ILE A 120 4.60 30.57 2.75
CA ILE A 120 5.30 31.87 2.71
C ILE A 120 4.44 32.95 3.36
N THR A 121 3.17 33.05 2.95
CA THR A 121 2.24 34.04 3.52
C THR A 121 1.98 33.80 5.01
N GLY A 122 1.86 32.53 5.43
CA GLY A 122 1.71 32.14 6.84
C GLY A 122 2.94 32.54 7.68
N THR A 123 4.15 32.27 7.18
CA THR A 123 5.40 32.65 7.86
C THR A 123 5.53 34.15 8.01
N LEU A 124 5.14 34.93 7.00
CA LEU A 124 5.17 36.39 7.05
C LEU A 124 4.11 36.97 8.00
N SER A 125 2.97 36.30 8.14
CA SER A 125 1.89 36.72 9.06
C SER A 125 1.99 36.13 10.47
N GLY A 126 3.04 35.34 10.76
CA GLY A 126 3.24 34.71 12.07
C GLY A 126 2.32 33.51 12.34
N HIS A 127 1.57 33.03 11.35
CA HIS A 127 0.72 31.85 11.48
C HIS A 127 1.53 30.59 11.16
N LYS A 128 1.35 29.54 11.98
CA LYS A 128 1.94 28.22 11.68
C LYS A 128 1.22 27.61 10.49
N PRO A 129 1.93 26.91 9.58
CA PRO A 129 1.30 26.19 8.48
C PRO A 129 0.26 25.20 9.01
N GLU A 130 -0.93 25.23 8.44
CA GLU A 130 -1.97 24.22 8.72
C GLU A 130 -1.90 23.10 7.69
N GLY A 131 -2.18 21.89 8.15
CA GLY A 131 -2.23 20.70 7.27
C GLY A 131 -3.39 20.78 6.31
N GLY A 132 -3.14 20.38 5.04
CA GLY A 132 -4.18 20.25 4.03
C GLY A 132 -4.97 18.97 4.19
N SER A 133 -6.29 19.06 4.06
CA SER A 133 -7.14 17.86 4.07
C SER A 133 -7.04 17.09 2.76
N ILE A 134 -7.26 15.77 2.83
CA ILE A 134 -7.36 14.87 1.68
C ILE A 134 -8.73 14.19 1.67
N THR A 135 -9.31 14.04 0.48
CA THR A 135 -10.57 13.31 0.29
C THR A 135 -10.27 11.99 -0.41
N THR A 136 -10.73 10.89 0.18
CA THR A 136 -10.60 9.56 -0.41
C THR A 136 -11.72 9.28 -1.40
N THR A 137 -11.51 8.29 -2.26
CA THR A 137 -12.54 7.76 -3.18
C THR A 137 -13.50 6.78 -2.49
N ILE A 138 -13.30 6.51 -1.21
CA ILE A 138 -14.07 5.53 -0.44
C ILE A 138 -15.54 5.94 -0.38
N ASN A 139 -16.41 4.97 -0.68
CA ASN A 139 -17.85 5.07 -0.47
C ASN A 139 -18.19 4.54 0.92
N ALA A 140 -18.80 5.36 1.77
CA ALA A 140 -19.08 4.99 3.16
C ALA A 140 -19.94 3.73 3.27
N LYS A 141 -20.98 3.59 2.42
CA LYS A 141 -21.88 2.41 2.44
C LYS A 141 -21.17 1.14 1.98
N ALA A 142 -20.33 1.24 0.94
CA ALA A 142 -19.52 0.11 0.47
C ALA A 142 -18.52 -0.33 1.54
N GLN A 143 -17.87 0.65 2.23
CA GLN A 143 -16.95 0.37 3.33
C GLN A 143 -17.65 -0.29 4.52
N ASP A 144 -18.85 0.18 4.87
CA ASP A 144 -19.66 -0.43 5.95
C ASP A 144 -20.01 -1.88 5.60
N ALA A 145 -20.48 -2.15 4.40
CA ALA A 145 -20.80 -3.50 3.93
C ALA A 145 -19.55 -4.42 3.92
N ALA A 146 -18.42 -3.91 3.45
CA ALA A 146 -17.15 -4.65 3.45
C ALA A 146 -16.69 -4.99 4.87
N TRP A 147 -16.76 -4.02 5.78
CA TRP A 147 -16.40 -4.20 7.18
C TRP A 147 -17.31 -5.20 7.90
N ASP A 148 -18.62 -5.06 7.71
CA ASP A 148 -19.61 -5.96 8.33
C ASP A 148 -19.49 -7.39 7.78
N GLY A 149 -19.23 -7.56 6.50
CA GLY A 149 -19.00 -8.86 5.86
C GLY A 149 -17.76 -9.61 6.38
N LEU A 150 -16.79 -8.89 6.95
CA LEU A 150 -15.57 -9.48 7.53
C LEU A 150 -15.68 -9.78 9.02
N LYS A 151 -16.78 -9.44 9.70
CA LYS A 151 -16.92 -9.73 11.14
C LYS A 151 -16.71 -11.21 11.45
N GLY A 152 -15.80 -11.48 12.40
CA GLY A 152 -15.44 -12.84 12.81
C GLY A 152 -14.63 -13.65 11.78
N LYS A 153 -14.15 -13.02 10.71
CA LYS A 153 -13.35 -13.66 9.67
C LYS A 153 -11.95 -13.03 9.61
N LYS A 154 -10.96 -13.79 9.13
CA LYS A 154 -9.63 -13.29 8.76
C LYS A 154 -9.57 -13.15 7.24
N GLY A 155 -9.28 -11.94 6.75
CA GLY A 155 -9.20 -11.67 5.31
C GLY A 155 -9.31 -10.20 4.96
N ALA A 156 -9.58 -9.92 3.70
CA ALA A 156 -9.77 -8.58 3.17
C ALA A 156 -10.93 -8.51 2.18
N VAL A 157 -11.51 -7.31 2.05
CA VAL A 157 -12.46 -6.96 0.99
C VAL A 157 -11.99 -5.67 0.33
N VAL A 158 -11.89 -5.68 -0.99
CA VAL A 158 -11.61 -4.50 -1.82
C VAL A 158 -12.70 -4.36 -2.86
N ALA A 159 -13.28 -3.18 -2.97
CA ALA A 159 -14.20 -2.84 -4.05
C ALA A 159 -13.61 -1.70 -4.89
N LEU A 160 -13.62 -1.89 -6.20
CA LEU A 160 -13.07 -0.95 -7.17
C LEU A 160 -14.16 -0.50 -8.14
N ASP A 161 -14.10 0.76 -8.55
CA ASP A 161 -14.77 1.21 -9.75
C ASP A 161 -13.94 0.73 -10.96
N TYR A 162 -14.49 -0.19 -11.73
CA TYR A 162 -13.78 -0.80 -12.87
C TYR A 162 -13.51 0.19 -14.02
N THR A 163 -14.20 1.32 -14.05
CA THR A 163 -14.03 2.33 -15.11
C THR A 163 -12.90 3.30 -14.83
N THR A 164 -12.67 3.59 -13.53
CA THR A 164 -11.70 4.60 -13.09
C THR A 164 -10.52 4.01 -12.33
N GLY A 165 -10.68 2.78 -11.80
CA GLY A 165 -9.72 2.16 -10.87
C GLY A 165 -9.83 2.71 -9.44
N ALA A 166 -10.79 3.60 -9.15
CA ALA A 166 -10.96 4.18 -7.84
C ALA A 166 -11.33 3.12 -6.79
N VAL A 167 -10.68 3.17 -5.62
CA VAL A 167 -10.99 2.27 -4.50
C VAL A 167 -12.22 2.78 -3.77
N LEU A 168 -13.32 2.03 -3.84
CA LEU A 168 -14.60 2.36 -3.20
C LEU A 168 -14.73 1.78 -1.79
N ALA A 169 -14.05 0.67 -1.52
CA ALA A 169 -13.93 0.09 -0.19
C ALA A 169 -12.60 -0.66 -0.04
N MET A 170 -12.02 -0.60 1.15
CA MET A 170 -10.85 -1.39 1.53
C MET A 170 -10.95 -1.74 3.02
N ALA A 171 -11.26 -3.00 3.31
CA ALA A 171 -11.37 -3.52 4.66
C ALA A 171 -10.39 -4.68 4.86
N SER A 172 -9.84 -4.78 6.05
CA SER A 172 -8.93 -5.86 6.47
C SER A 172 -9.31 -6.30 7.88
N SER A 173 -9.36 -7.60 8.12
CA SER A 173 -9.72 -8.18 9.41
C SER A 173 -8.77 -9.34 9.77
N PRO A 174 -8.32 -9.45 11.03
CA PRO A 174 -8.46 -8.51 12.14
C PRO A 174 -7.83 -7.15 11.85
N SER A 175 -8.31 -6.12 12.54
CA SER A 175 -7.82 -4.75 12.47
C SER A 175 -7.47 -4.24 13.88
N TYR A 176 -7.04 -3.00 13.98
CA TYR A 176 -6.62 -2.36 15.23
C TYR A 176 -7.19 -0.94 15.32
N ASP A 177 -7.22 -0.39 16.54
CA ASP A 177 -7.57 1.03 16.72
C ASP A 177 -6.31 1.92 16.63
N PRO A 178 -6.19 2.77 15.58
CA PRO A 178 -5.06 3.68 15.44
C PRO A 178 -4.95 4.71 16.57
N ASN A 179 -6.02 4.98 17.31
CA ASN A 179 -6.01 5.92 18.44
C ASN A 179 -5.07 5.45 19.56
N GLU A 180 -4.92 4.13 19.77
CA GLU A 180 -4.00 3.59 20.76
C GLU A 180 -2.53 3.93 20.43
N LEU A 181 -2.21 4.06 19.14
CA LEU A 181 -0.85 4.38 18.66
C LEU A 181 -0.62 5.89 18.54
N ALA A 182 -1.69 6.68 18.40
CA ALA A 182 -1.64 8.14 18.31
C ALA A 182 -1.70 8.84 19.67
N SER A 183 -1.85 8.10 20.76
CA SER A 183 -1.99 8.64 22.11
C SER A 183 -0.75 9.43 22.55
N HIS A 184 -0.97 10.52 23.29
CA HIS A 184 0.07 11.28 23.97
C HIS A 184 0.61 10.59 25.22
N HIS A 185 -0.08 9.56 25.72
CA HIS A 185 0.42 8.68 26.79
C HIS A 185 1.38 7.65 26.22
N LEU A 186 2.65 8.03 26.07
CA LEU A 186 3.67 7.26 25.35
C LEU A 186 3.91 5.84 25.91
N ASN A 187 3.71 5.64 27.21
CA ASN A 187 3.81 4.31 27.83
C ASN A 187 2.67 3.39 27.37
N ASP A 188 1.44 3.94 27.22
CA ASP A 188 0.28 3.19 26.73
C ASP A 188 0.44 2.85 25.25
N THR A 189 0.93 3.79 24.46
CA THR A 189 1.30 3.57 23.05
C THR A 189 2.33 2.45 22.91
N THR A 190 3.36 2.42 23.77
CA THR A 190 4.38 1.37 23.74
C THR A 190 3.79 0.00 24.11
N ARG A 191 2.89 -0.05 25.08
CA ARG A 191 2.19 -1.27 25.45
C ARG A 191 1.27 -1.77 24.35
N ALA A 192 0.46 -0.88 23.76
CA ALA A 192 -0.42 -1.18 22.63
C ALA A 192 0.38 -1.74 21.43
N TRP A 193 1.49 -1.09 21.07
CA TRP A 193 2.37 -1.57 20.00
C TRP A 193 2.89 -2.98 20.26
N LYS A 194 3.42 -3.24 21.45
CA LYS A 194 3.92 -4.58 21.82
C LYS A 194 2.83 -5.65 21.72
N ASN A 195 1.62 -5.34 22.17
CA ASN A 195 0.48 -6.24 22.08
C ASN A 195 0.10 -6.53 20.62
N LEU A 196 0.01 -5.49 19.80
CA LEU A 196 -0.36 -5.61 18.38
C LEU A 196 0.70 -6.40 17.57
N VAL A 197 1.98 -6.22 17.88
CA VAL A 197 3.09 -6.96 17.22
C VAL A 197 3.13 -8.41 17.68
N ALA A 198 2.81 -8.68 18.93
CA ALA A 198 2.81 -10.04 19.50
C ALA A 198 1.54 -10.83 19.14
N ASP A 199 0.50 -10.18 18.63
CA ASP A 199 -0.76 -10.83 18.29
C ASP A 199 -0.60 -11.74 17.06
N PRO A 200 -0.81 -13.07 17.20
CA PRO A 200 -0.66 -14.02 16.10
C PRO A 200 -1.65 -13.79 14.97
N SER A 201 -2.74 -13.05 15.20
CA SER A 201 -3.68 -12.66 14.16
C SER A 201 -3.16 -11.57 13.25
N SER A 202 -2.04 -10.90 13.62
CA SER A 202 -1.36 -9.83 12.86
C SER A 202 -2.30 -8.69 12.46
N PRO A 203 -2.93 -7.97 13.42
CA PRO A 203 -3.91 -6.93 13.12
C PRO A 203 -3.31 -5.70 12.43
N LEU A 204 -1.99 -5.46 12.58
CA LEU A 204 -1.28 -4.38 11.88
C LEU A 204 -1.11 -4.63 10.38
N SER A 205 -1.27 -5.89 9.91
CA SER A 205 -1.15 -6.22 8.50
C SER A 205 -2.40 -5.80 7.74
N ASN A 206 -2.24 -4.90 6.76
CA ASN A 206 -3.29 -4.62 5.81
C ASN A 206 -3.34 -5.74 4.76
N ARG A 207 -4.22 -6.71 4.95
CA ARG A 207 -4.35 -7.88 4.07
C ARG A 207 -4.78 -7.52 2.66
N ALA A 208 -5.44 -6.38 2.49
CA ALA A 208 -5.88 -5.92 1.17
C ALA A 208 -4.70 -5.50 0.27
N THR A 209 -3.56 -5.08 0.86
CA THR A 209 -2.44 -4.51 0.10
C THR A 209 -1.09 -5.13 0.40
N ARG A 210 -0.94 -5.84 1.52
CA ARG A 210 0.35 -6.34 1.99
C ARG A 210 0.46 -7.87 2.06
N GLU A 211 -0.65 -8.57 1.95
CA GLU A 211 -0.66 -10.02 1.84
C GLU A 211 -0.99 -10.43 0.40
N ILE A 212 -0.27 -11.41 -0.12
CA ILE A 212 -0.50 -11.99 -1.43
C ILE A 212 -1.07 -13.40 -1.25
N TYR A 213 -2.00 -13.76 -2.12
CA TYR A 213 -2.73 -15.02 -2.07
C TYR A 213 -2.71 -15.70 -3.42
N PRO A 214 -2.68 -17.03 -3.48
CA PRO A 214 -2.88 -17.74 -4.74
C PRO A 214 -4.23 -17.35 -5.35
N PRO A 215 -4.25 -16.82 -6.58
CA PRO A 215 -5.49 -16.34 -7.20
C PRO A 215 -6.44 -17.47 -7.58
N GLY A 216 -5.96 -18.71 -7.68
CA GLY A 216 -6.75 -19.85 -8.12
C GLY A 216 -7.37 -19.61 -9.49
N SER A 217 -8.58 -20.09 -9.69
CA SER A 217 -9.27 -20.05 -11.00
C SER A 217 -9.50 -18.63 -11.55
N THR A 218 -9.35 -17.57 -10.77
CA THR A 218 -9.40 -16.20 -11.31
C THR A 218 -8.23 -15.91 -12.25
N PHE A 219 -7.08 -16.59 -12.08
CA PHE A 219 -5.94 -16.45 -12.98
C PHE A 219 -6.20 -17.01 -14.39
N LYS A 220 -7.21 -17.89 -14.56
CA LYS A 220 -7.62 -18.37 -15.88
C LYS A 220 -8.04 -17.24 -16.82
N LEU A 221 -8.45 -16.08 -16.31
CA LEU A 221 -8.68 -14.88 -17.11
C LEU A 221 -7.38 -14.39 -17.77
N VAL A 222 -6.27 -14.42 -17.04
CA VAL A 222 -4.94 -14.07 -17.56
C VAL A 222 -4.52 -15.05 -18.63
N THR A 223 -4.67 -16.36 -18.35
CA THR A 223 -4.33 -17.43 -19.31
C THR A 223 -5.22 -17.38 -20.56
N ALA A 224 -6.52 -17.09 -20.41
CA ALA A 224 -7.43 -16.91 -21.54
C ALA A 224 -7.03 -15.69 -22.40
N ALA A 225 -6.70 -14.56 -21.74
CA ALA A 225 -6.23 -13.36 -22.44
C ALA A 225 -4.92 -13.64 -23.21
N ALA A 226 -3.98 -14.38 -22.60
CA ALA A 226 -2.76 -14.83 -23.28
C ALA A 226 -3.06 -15.70 -24.50
N ALA A 227 -4.01 -16.63 -24.38
CA ALA A 227 -4.43 -17.49 -25.48
C ALA A 227 -5.01 -16.67 -26.64
N LEU A 228 -5.95 -15.75 -26.34
CA LEU A 228 -6.56 -14.89 -27.35
C LEU A 228 -5.53 -14.03 -28.10
N GLN A 229 -4.51 -13.52 -27.42
CA GLN A 229 -3.43 -12.76 -28.05
C GLN A 229 -2.47 -13.61 -28.90
N ASN A 230 -2.49 -14.93 -28.72
CA ASN A 230 -1.61 -15.85 -29.40
C ASN A 230 -2.36 -16.80 -30.37
N GLY A 231 -3.41 -16.32 -31.01
CA GLY A 231 -4.10 -16.98 -32.11
C GLY A 231 -5.25 -17.90 -31.71
N TYR A 232 -5.59 -17.99 -30.42
CA TYR A 232 -6.83 -18.65 -30.02
C TYR A 232 -8.02 -17.68 -30.19
N HIS A 233 -9.19 -18.28 -30.36
CA HIS A 233 -10.48 -17.58 -30.40
C HIS A 233 -11.42 -18.21 -29.37
N PRO A 234 -12.52 -17.54 -28.97
CA PRO A 234 -13.48 -18.10 -28.01
C PRO A 234 -13.98 -19.50 -28.43
N ASN A 235 -14.12 -19.75 -29.73
CA ASN A 235 -14.56 -21.03 -30.32
C ASN A 235 -13.43 -22.01 -30.60
N SER A 236 -12.17 -21.70 -30.29
CA SER A 236 -11.06 -22.62 -30.46
C SER A 236 -11.25 -23.86 -29.58
N MET A 237 -11.13 -25.03 -30.19
CA MET A 237 -11.23 -26.32 -29.50
C MET A 237 -9.94 -26.57 -28.71
N VAL A 238 -10.04 -26.76 -27.40
CA VAL A 238 -8.94 -27.10 -26.49
C VAL A 238 -9.16 -28.46 -25.86
N ASP A 239 -8.09 -29.19 -25.59
CA ASP A 239 -8.16 -30.49 -24.92
C ASP A 239 -8.58 -30.32 -23.47
N SER A 240 -9.54 -31.12 -23.03
CA SER A 240 -10.14 -31.07 -21.70
C SER A 240 -10.36 -32.46 -21.08
N PRO A 241 -9.31 -33.31 -21.01
CA PRO A 241 -9.45 -34.65 -20.45
C PRO A 241 -9.95 -34.54 -18.97
N GLU A 242 -10.67 -35.56 -18.53
CA GLU A 242 -11.14 -35.63 -17.14
C GLU A 242 -9.97 -35.62 -16.14
N ASN A 243 -8.91 -36.36 -16.46
CA ASN A 243 -7.66 -36.44 -15.71
C ASN A 243 -6.48 -36.22 -16.65
N TRP A 244 -5.50 -35.44 -16.22
CA TRP A 244 -4.27 -35.21 -16.96
C TRP A 244 -3.06 -35.36 -16.05
N ILE A 245 -2.21 -36.36 -16.29
CA ILE A 245 -0.95 -36.46 -15.56
C ILE A 245 -0.05 -35.30 -15.98
N LEU A 246 0.36 -34.49 -15.03
CA LEU A 246 1.23 -33.35 -15.29
C LEU A 246 2.57 -33.79 -15.86
N PRO A 247 3.09 -33.10 -16.90
CA PRO A 247 4.32 -33.48 -17.59
C PRO A 247 5.50 -33.71 -16.67
N GLY A 248 6.22 -34.83 -16.82
CA GLY A 248 7.38 -35.17 -15.99
C GLY A 248 7.06 -35.55 -14.54
N THR A 249 5.79 -35.78 -14.20
CA THR A 249 5.35 -36.15 -12.85
C THR A 249 4.44 -37.38 -12.84
N ARG A 250 4.03 -37.81 -11.66
CA ARG A 250 2.96 -38.81 -11.44
C ARG A 250 1.68 -38.16 -10.89
N THR A 251 1.66 -36.83 -10.77
CA THR A 251 0.56 -36.07 -10.15
C THR A 251 -0.52 -35.79 -11.19
N PRO A 252 -1.77 -36.22 -10.99
CA PRO A 252 -2.86 -35.85 -11.84
C PRO A 252 -3.35 -34.44 -11.57
N LEU A 253 -3.65 -33.70 -12.63
CA LEU A 253 -4.50 -32.53 -12.58
C LEU A 253 -5.93 -32.96 -12.91
N THR A 254 -6.85 -32.65 -12.01
CA THR A 254 -8.27 -33.00 -12.11
C THR A 254 -9.14 -31.76 -12.23
N ASN A 255 -10.36 -31.96 -12.69
CA ASN A 255 -11.40 -30.92 -12.74
C ASN A 255 -12.34 -31.08 -11.54
N GLU A 256 -12.90 -29.97 -11.08
CA GLU A 256 -13.92 -30.00 -10.01
C GLU A 256 -15.29 -30.45 -10.54
N THR A 257 -15.53 -30.22 -11.84
CA THR A 257 -16.77 -30.61 -12.54
C THR A 257 -16.40 -31.29 -13.87
N ASN A 258 -17.33 -32.06 -14.44
CA ASN A 258 -17.14 -32.61 -15.77
C ASN A 258 -17.10 -31.49 -16.82
N CYS A 259 -16.02 -31.42 -17.59
CA CYS A 259 -15.83 -30.39 -18.61
C CYS A 259 -16.68 -30.59 -19.89
N GLY A 260 -17.50 -31.64 -19.96
CA GLY A 260 -18.42 -31.83 -21.06
C GLY A 260 -17.84 -32.58 -22.29
N GLY A 261 -16.60 -33.10 -22.19
CA GLY A 261 -15.95 -33.87 -23.25
C GLY A 261 -14.44 -33.80 -23.21
N SER A 262 -13.76 -34.57 -24.03
CA SER A 262 -12.30 -34.57 -24.16
C SER A 262 -11.74 -33.35 -24.89
N ARG A 263 -12.57 -32.62 -25.61
CA ARG A 263 -12.29 -31.35 -26.27
C ARG A 263 -13.52 -30.44 -26.20
N ILE A 264 -13.32 -29.19 -25.78
CA ILE A 264 -14.37 -28.17 -25.64
C ILE A 264 -13.86 -26.83 -26.17
N THR A 265 -14.76 -25.86 -26.37
CA THR A 265 -14.33 -24.53 -26.77
C THR A 265 -13.61 -23.80 -25.62
N LEU A 266 -12.69 -22.89 -25.93
CA LEU A 266 -12.00 -22.07 -24.92
C LEU A 266 -13.00 -21.27 -24.06
N ALA A 267 -14.05 -20.73 -24.68
CA ALA A 267 -15.11 -20.02 -23.97
C ALA A 267 -15.81 -20.92 -22.96
N HIS A 268 -16.23 -22.13 -23.37
CA HIS A 268 -16.87 -23.09 -22.47
C HIS A 268 -15.92 -23.56 -21.37
N ALA A 269 -14.63 -23.77 -21.69
CA ALA A 269 -13.63 -24.09 -20.67
C ALA A 269 -13.50 -23.02 -19.59
N LEU A 270 -13.63 -21.73 -19.95
CA LEU A 270 -13.63 -20.62 -19.00
C LEU A 270 -14.92 -20.57 -18.19
N ASP A 271 -16.05 -20.72 -18.84
CA ASP A 271 -17.40 -20.69 -18.22
C ASP A 271 -17.53 -21.71 -17.08
N ILE A 272 -17.11 -22.95 -17.31
CA ILE A 272 -17.14 -24.02 -16.31
C ILE A 272 -15.87 -24.15 -15.47
N SER A 273 -14.88 -23.27 -15.69
CA SER A 273 -13.61 -23.28 -14.96
C SER A 273 -12.81 -24.59 -15.10
N CYS A 274 -12.71 -25.16 -16.31
CA CYS A 274 -12.04 -26.44 -16.59
C CYS A 274 -10.51 -26.34 -16.33
N ASN A 275 -9.99 -27.05 -15.32
CA ASN A 275 -8.58 -26.98 -14.92
C ASN A 275 -7.65 -27.60 -15.98
N THR A 276 -8.00 -28.76 -16.47
CA THR A 276 -7.15 -29.50 -17.41
C THR A 276 -7.03 -28.76 -18.75
N ALA A 277 -8.11 -28.12 -19.21
CA ALA A 277 -8.08 -27.28 -20.40
C ALA A 277 -7.11 -26.10 -20.23
N PHE A 278 -7.23 -25.34 -19.17
CA PHE A 278 -6.36 -24.18 -18.93
C PHE A 278 -4.92 -24.55 -18.61
N GLY A 279 -4.68 -25.66 -17.89
CA GLY A 279 -3.34 -26.18 -17.68
C GLY A 279 -2.65 -26.54 -19.00
N LYS A 280 -3.36 -27.24 -19.92
CA LYS A 280 -2.83 -27.63 -21.24
C LYS A 280 -2.64 -26.41 -22.15
N VAL A 281 -3.57 -25.45 -22.15
CA VAL A 281 -3.42 -24.18 -22.87
C VAL A 281 -2.19 -23.43 -22.40
N GLY A 282 -1.98 -23.31 -21.07
CA GLY A 282 -0.82 -22.66 -20.53
C GLY A 282 0.50 -23.30 -20.96
N VAL A 283 0.61 -24.62 -20.89
CA VAL A 283 1.81 -25.36 -21.35
C VAL A 283 2.02 -25.15 -22.85
N SER A 284 0.96 -25.19 -23.66
CA SER A 284 1.07 -24.99 -25.13
C SER A 284 1.52 -23.57 -25.50
N LEU A 285 1.15 -22.56 -24.72
CA LEU A 285 1.58 -21.17 -24.91
C LEU A 285 3.02 -20.95 -24.49
N GLY A 286 3.45 -21.65 -23.46
CA GLY A 286 4.76 -21.49 -22.84
C GLY A 286 4.78 -20.35 -21.78
N GLN A 287 5.76 -20.48 -20.89
CA GLN A 287 5.91 -19.61 -19.71
C GLN A 287 5.99 -18.12 -20.05
N ASP A 288 6.72 -17.74 -21.11
CA ASP A 288 6.98 -16.34 -21.41
C ASP A 288 5.71 -15.60 -21.81
N LYS A 289 4.83 -16.23 -22.60
CA LYS A 289 3.56 -15.62 -23.02
C LYS A 289 2.58 -15.45 -21.85
N ILE A 290 2.56 -16.43 -20.93
CA ILE A 290 1.73 -16.33 -19.72
C ILE A 290 2.27 -15.25 -18.80
N ARG A 291 3.60 -15.18 -18.58
CA ARG A 291 4.24 -14.15 -17.79
C ARG A 291 3.98 -12.74 -18.36
N ASP A 292 4.23 -12.55 -19.67
CA ASP A 292 4.03 -11.24 -20.31
C ASP A 292 2.59 -10.77 -20.16
N GLN A 293 1.63 -11.70 -20.25
CA GLN A 293 0.22 -11.36 -20.02
C GLN A 293 -0.07 -11.05 -18.54
N ALA A 294 0.51 -11.79 -17.60
CA ALA A 294 0.40 -11.51 -16.18
C ALA A 294 0.95 -10.10 -15.83
N GLU A 295 2.10 -9.73 -16.42
CA GLU A 295 2.68 -8.38 -16.25
C GLU A 295 1.77 -7.27 -16.80
N ARG A 296 1.03 -7.52 -17.89
CA ARG A 296 0.01 -6.58 -18.42
C ARG A 296 -1.19 -6.46 -17.48
N PHE A 297 -1.50 -7.49 -16.70
CA PHE A 297 -2.50 -7.47 -15.63
C PHE A 297 -1.96 -6.87 -14.31
N GLY A 298 -0.70 -6.39 -14.29
CA GLY A 298 -0.10 -5.71 -13.16
C GLY A 298 0.74 -6.60 -12.24
N PHE A 299 0.92 -7.89 -12.55
CA PHE A 299 1.84 -8.75 -11.79
C PHE A 299 3.28 -8.21 -11.88
N GLY A 300 4.04 -8.37 -10.80
CA GLY A 300 5.42 -7.88 -10.72
C GLY A 300 5.55 -6.37 -10.42
N LYS A 301 4.44 -5.64 -10.33
CA LYS A 301 4.43 -4.19 -10.07
C LYS A 301 3.56 -3.83 -8.88
N VAL A 302 3.96 -2.79 -8.17
CA VAL A 302 3.10 -2.14 -7.17
C VAL A 302 2.06 -1.31 -7.93
N VAL A 303 0.81 -1.77 -7.92
CA VAL A 303 -0.28 -1.14 -8.71
C VAL A 303 -0.85 0.08 -7.99
N ASN A 304 -0.92 0.03 -6.66
CA ASN A 304 -1.45 1.14 -5.85
C ASN A 304 -0.31 1.80 -5.06
N SER A 305 -0.03 3.08 -5.35
CA SER A 305 0.97 3.91 -4.67
C SER A 305 0.38 4.78 -3.56
N ASP A 306 -0.96 4.94 -3.49
CA ASP A 306 -1.62 5.79 -2.50
C ASP A 306 -1.54 5.22 -1.08
N VAL A 307 -1.45 3.88 -0.98
CA VAL A 307 -1.19 3.18 0.27
C VAL A 307 -0.03 2.20 0.11
N SER A 308 0.64 1.87 1.21
CA SER A 308 1.73 0.89 1.18
C SER A 308 1.21 -0.47 0.72
N SER A 309 1.72 -0.95 -0.42
CA SER A 309 1.31 -2.22 -1.02
C SER A 309 2.52 -3.06 -1.47
N VAL A 310 2.29 -4.35 -1.71
CA VAL A 310 3.28 -5.27 -2.26
C VAL A 310 2.87 -5.69 -3.67
N ALA A 311 3.84 -6.04 -4.51
CA ALA A 311 3.58 -6.53 -5.84
C ALA A 311 3.12 -7.99 -5.79
N SER A 312 2.13 -8.34 -6.63
CA SER A 312 1.83 -9.73 -6.97
C SER A 312 2.97 -10.35 -7.75
N ARG A 313 3.07 -11.67 -7.78
CA ARG A 313 4.14 -12.35 -8.49
C ARG A 313 3.64 -13.44 -9.41
N PHE A 314 4.31 -13.59 -10.55
CA PHE A 314 4.27 -14.78 -11.39
C PHE A 314 5.65 -15.43 -11.36
N PRO A 315 5.76 -16.76 -11.09
CA PRO A 315 7.05 -17.42 -10.91
C PRO A 315 7.84 -17.54 -12.24
N GLN A 316 9.15 -17.76 -12.11
CA GLN A 316 10.08 -17.89 -13.25
C GLN A 316 10.68 -19.30 -13.28
N ASN A 317 11.24 -19.66 -14.44
CA ASN A 317 11.94 -20.94 -14.65
C ASN A 317 11.08 -22.17 -14.31
N LEU A 318 9.85 -22.17 -14.79
CA LEU A 318 8.87 -23.21 -14.54
C LEU A 318 9.11 -24.45 -15.39
N THR A 319 8.96 -25.62 -14.80
CA THR A 319 8.71 -26.86 -15.56
C THR A 319 7.30 -26.85 -16.13
N ASP A 320 7.00 -27.69 -17.13
CA ASP A 320 5.65 -27.76 -17.71
C ASP A 320 4.58 -28.11 -16.67
N ALA A 321 4.90 -28.95 -15.69
CA ALA A 321 3.99 -29.26 -14.58
C ALA A 321 3.67 -28.03 -13.71
N GLN A 322 4.69 -27.25 -13.40
CA GLN A 322 4.55 -26.01 -12.63
C GLN A 322 3.82 -24.94 -13.44
N LEU A 323 4.11 -24.85 -14.75
CA LEU A 323 3.43 -23.94 -15.66
C LEU A 323 1.94 -24.28 -15.78
N ALA A 324 1.59 -25.57 -15.88
CA ALA A 324 0.20 -25.99 -15.90
C ALA A 324 -0.57 -25.54 -14.64
N GLN A 325 0.04 -25.71 -13.46
CA GLN A 325 -0.54 -25.27 -12.21
C GLN A 325 -0.61 -23.74 -12.10
N SER A 326 0.46 -23.04 -12.51
CA SER A 326 0.50 -21.57 -12.53
C SER A 326 -0.58 -20.99 -13.46
N SER A 327 -0.87 -21.66 -14.59
CA SER A 327 -1.89 -21.23 -15.56
C SER A 327 -3.33 -21.30 -15.02
N ILE A 328 -3.54 -21.98 -13.91
CA ILE A 328 -4.82 -22.02 -13.18
C ILE A 328 -4.73 -21.30 -11.82
N GLY A 329 -3.68 -20.49 -11.61
CA GLY A 329 -3.49 -19.67 -10.42
C GLY A 329 -3.08 -20.44 -9.16
N GLN A 330 -2.42 -21.57 -9.34
CA GLN A 330 -1.83 -22.39 -8.27
C GLN A 330 -0.30 -22.33 -8.31
N PHE A 331 0.35 -23.24 -7.61
CA PHE A 331 1.80 -23.27 -7.42
C PHE A 331 2.27 -21.98 -6.70
N ASP A 332 3.15 -21.17 -7.32
CA ASP A 332 3.75 -19.99 -6.68
C ASP A 332 3.24 -18.66 -7.29
N VAL A 333 2.10 -18.68 -7.97
CA VAL A 333 1.39 -17.47 -8.42
C VAL A 333 0.68 -16.86 -7.22
N ALA A 334 0.92 -15.58 -6.95
CA ALA A 334 0.32 -14.89 -5.82
C ALA A 334 0.23 -13.36 -6.04
#